data_e71496ed248c051df59ab6b958207eab
#
_entry.id   e71496ed248c051df59ab6b958207eab
#
_cell.length_a   1.000
_cell.length_b   1.000
_cell.length_c   1.000
_cell.angle_alpha   90.00
_cell.angle_beta   90.00
_cell.angle_gamma   90.00
#
_symmetry.space_group_name_H-M   'P 1'
#
loop_
_entity.id
_entity.type
_entity.pdbx_description
1 polymer ?
#
loop_
_entity_poly.entity_id
_entity_poly.type
_entity_poly.pdbx_seq_one_letter_code
_entity_poly.pdbx_strand_id
1 'polypeptide(L)'
;MTSVTEIPPHAPQTGWARRVLGDFHVTGLFWYRLHAWAARALPEPLLAPVILAFTTLFFCTIFRIRRAVASNLDAVLGPCGGLERQRRLFRTFHAFAWCLTERYERLATDRPFDVVIEALPHWTAVAGSGRGFVMISAHLGLYEAGSMLPATEQSRPVHLVREPEIDARAQEFIRRSVATVEGSRYRMHFQSDDPLQGLELLEALRHGEIVAMQGDRPRARSRTVEASVFGHPLSLPAGPAALARAAGVPLLPVFAVREGRRRYRVVFRPPVEVAITGDRDADIAGAVRETAAQIESVIRRAPHQWFVFRELWPA
;
A
#
# COMPACT_ATOMS: atom_id res chain seq x y z
N MET A 1 27.94 -1.85 -15.49
CA MET A 1 27.71 -3.15 -14.83
C MET A 1 27.21 -2.83 -13.41
N THR A 2 25.92 -2.72 -13.24
CA THR A 2 25.28 -2.45 -11.94
C THR A 2 24.92 -3.78 -11.30
N SER A 3 25.56 -4.08 -10.17
CA SER A 3 25.37 -5.34 -9.43
C SER A 3 23.93 -5.42 -8.90
N VAL A 4 23.21 -6.40 -9.38
CA VAL A 4 21.90 -6.81 -8.80
C VAL A 4 22.20 -7.52 -7.50
N THR A 5 21.93 -6.89 -6.37
CA THR A 5 22.01 -7.54 -5.06
C THR A 5 20.78 -8.44 -4.93
N GLU A 6 20.96 -9.75 -5.12
CA GLU A 6 19.91 -10.75 -4.87
C GLU A 6 19.61 -10.80 -3.37
N ILE A 7 18.37 -10.46 -3.01
CA ILE A 7 17.82 -10.73 -1.69
C ILE A 7 17.47 -12.23 -1.65
N PRO A 8 18.06 -13.02 -0.74
CA PRO A 8 17.81 -14.46 -0.72
C PRO A 8 16.34 -14.78 -0.44
N PRO A 9 15.79 -15.84 -1.07
CA PRO A 9 14.43 -16.28 -0.81
C PRO A 9 14.31 -16.76 0.63
N HIS A 10 13.26 -16.31 1.33
CA HIS A 10 12.93 -16.82 2.66
C HIS A 10 12.67 -18.33 2.57
N ALA A 11 13.54 -19.12 3.19
CA ALA A 11 13.37 -20.57 3.31
C ALA A 11 12.03 -20.89 4.02
N PRO A 12 11.24 -21.87 3.54
CA PRO A 12 9.99 -22.25 4.16
C PRO A 12 10.28 -22.91 5.52
N GLN A 13 10.04 -22.19 6.61
CA GLN A 13 10.13 -22.76 7.96
C GLN A 13 8.81 -23.41 8.32
N THR A 14 8.83 -24.75 8.44
CA THR A 14 7.68 -25.63 8.66
C THR A 14 7.39 -25.78 10.16
N GLY A 15 6.51 -24.93 10.70
CA GLY A 15 5.93 -25.11 12.04
C GLY A 15 4.41 -24.97 11.98
N TRP A 16 3.65 -25.85 12.67
CA TRP A 16 2.19 -25.79 12.75
C TRP A 16 1.69 -24.40 13.19
N ALA A 17 2.30 -23.80 14.20
CA ALA A 17 1.96 -22.47 14.68
C ALA A 17 2.08 -21.39 13.60
N ARG A 18 3.11 -21.47 12.72
CA ARG A 18 3.27 -20.57 11.59
C ARG A 18 2.22 -20.75 10.49
N ARG A 19 1.77 -21.98 10.25
CA ARG A 19 0.70 -22.26 9.28
C ARG A 19 -0.65 -21.72 9.73
N VAL A 20 -0.92 -21.66 11.03
CA VAL A 20 -2.19 -21.21 11.59
C VAL A 20 -2.17 -19.72 11.91
N LEU A 21 -1.05 -19.22 12.48
CA LEU A 21 -0.94 -17.83 12.97
C LEU A 21 -0.25 -16.88 11.97
N GLY A 22 0.31 -17.42 10.87
CA GLY A 22 1.12 -16.65 9.93
C GLY A 22 2.48 -16.23 10.52
N ASP A 23 3.29 -15.56 9.72
CA ASP A 23 4.57 -14.99 10.19
C ASP A 23 4.30 -13.67 10.93
N PHE A 24 3.67 -13.66 12.08
CA PHE A 24 3.38 -12.49 12.92
C PHE A 24 2.85 -11.23 12.17
N HIS A 25 2.52 -11.37 10.90
CA HIS A 25 2.07 -10.26 10.06
C HIS A 25 0.56 -10.05 10.11
N VAL A 26 -0.14 -10.80 10.94
CA VAL A 26 -1.62 -10.76 11.01
C VAL A 26 -2.27 -11.02 9.63
N THR A 27 -1.61 -11.82 8.79
CA THR A 27 -1.91 -12.03 7.36
C THR A 27 -2.30 -13.48 7.05
N GLY A 28 -3.04 -14.15 7.87
CA GLY A 28 -3.56 -15.49 7.58
C GLY A 28 -5.08 -15.49 7.57
N LEU A 29 -5.70 -16.48 6.93
CA LEU A 29 -7.15 -16.64 6.86
C LEU A 29 -7.82 -16.56 8.24
N PHE A 30 -7.16 -17.08 9.28
CA PHE A 30 -7.65 -16.99 10.68
C PHE A 30 -7.83 -15.52 11.10
N TRP A 31 -6.81 -14.69 10.90
CA TRP A 31 -6.86 -13.27 11.30
C TRP A 31 -7.91 -12.51 10.50
N TYR A 32 -8.03 -12.79 9.21
CA TYR A 32 -9.03 -12.17 8.35
C TYR A 32 -10.46 -12.48 8.83
N ARG A 33 -10.74 -13.74 9.15
CA ARG A 33 -12.04 -14.16 9.70
C ARG A 33 -12.29 -13.59 11.09
N LEU A 34 -11.27 -13.57 11.95
CA LEU A 34 -11.36 -13.01 13.29
C LEU A 34 -11.70 -11.50 13.25
N HIS A 35 -11.02 -10.74 12.42
CA HIS A 35 -11.31 -9.30 12.25
C HIS A 35 -12.71 -9.08 11.68
N ALA A 36 -13.08 -9.80 10.63
CA ALA A 36 -14.41 -9.69 10.03
C ALA A 36 -15.53 -10.07 11.02
N TRP A 37 -15.32 -11.09 11.83
CA TRP A 37 -16.24 -11.48 12.91
C TRP A 37 -16.28 -10.40 14.00
N ALA A 38 -15.14 -9.96 14.49
CA ALA A 38 -15.05 -8.95 15.54
C ALA A 38 -15.70 -7.62 15.12
N ALA A 39 -15.53 -7.21 13.88
CA ALA A 39 -16.15 -6.01 13.32
C ALA A 39 -17.67 -6.05 13.32
N ARG A 40 -18.26 -7.26 13.22
CA ARG A 40 -19.73 -7.48 13.27
C ARG A 40 -20.25 -7.67 14.70
N ALA A 41 -19.49 -8.38 15.53
CA ALA A 41 -19.95 -8.87 16.84
C ALA A 41 -19.65 -7.91 18.00
N LEU A 42 -18.56 -7.12 17.91
CA LEU A 42 -18.14 -6.25 19.01
C LEU A 42 -18.93 -4.93 18.99
N PRO A 43 -19.54 -4.56 20.12
CA PRO A 43 -20.06 -3.21 20.30
C PRO A 43 -18.99 -2.14 20.12
N GLU A 44 -19.35 -1.03 19.50
CA GLU A 44 -18.43 0.08 19.20
C GLU A 44 -17.54 0.52 20.40
N PRO A 45 -18.07 0.66 21.64
CA PRO A 45 -17.27 1.07 22.80
C PRO A 45 -16.19 0.07 23.20
N LEU A 46 -16.37 -1.22 22.87
CA LEU A 46 -15.41 -2.28 23.20
C LEU A 46 -14.29 -2.39 22.16
N LEU A 47 -14.48 -1.86 20.97
CA LEU A 47 -13.53 -1.99 19.88
C LEU A 47 -12.19 -1.31 20.21
N ALA A 48 -12.21 -0.09 20.73
CA ALA A 48 -11.00 0.66 21.04
C ALA A 48 -10.14 -0.02 22.14
N PRO A 49 -10.68 -0.45 23.29
CA PRO A 49 -9.90 -1.18 24.30
C PRO A 49 -9.39 -2.53 23.79
N VAL A 50 -10.14 -3.25 22.96
CA VAL A 50 -9.69 -4.48 22.34
C VAL A 50 -8.52 -4.25 21.40
N ILE A 51 -8.60 -3.25 20.51
CA ILE A 51 -7.49 -2.88 19.62
C ILE A 51 -6.27 -2.47 20.43
N LEU A 52 -6.44 -1.69 21.49
CA LEU A 52 -5.35 -1.26 22.37
C LEU A 52 -4.67 -2.46 23.02
N ALA A 53 -5.45 -3.40 23.56
CA ALA A 53 -4.93 -4.63 24.20
C ALA A 53 -4.13 -5.49 23.20
N PHE A 54 -4.67 -5.74 22.01
CA PHE A 54 -3.96 -6.47 20.96
C PHE A 54 -2.71 -5.73 20.48
N THR A 55 -2.79 -4.40 20.27
CA THR A 55 -1.60 -3.61 19.91
C THR A 55 -0.52 -3.74 20.96
N THR A 56 -0.86 -3.65 22.24
CA THR A 56 0.09 -3.78 23.35
C THR A 56 0.73 -5.16 23.38
N LEU A 57 -0.08 -6.22 23.24
CA LEU A 57 0.41 -7.60 23.21
C LEU A 57 1.43 -7.82 22.07
N PHE A 58 1.05 -7.42 20.84
CA PHE A 58 1.95 -7.55 19.69
C PHE A 58 3.19 -6.67 19.84
N PHE A 59 3.03 -5.44 20.29
CA PHE A 59 4.14 -4.54 20.55
C PHE A 59 5.17 -5.12 21.51
N CYS A 60 4.73 -5.84 22.55
CA CYS A 60 5.62 -6.48 23.51
C CYS A 60 6.31 -7.74 22.99
N THR A 61 5.79 -8.36 21.92
CA THR A 61 6.29 -9.67 21.44
C THR A 61 7.15 -9.61 20.18
N ILE A 62 6.97 -8.60 19.31
CA ILE A 62 7.57 -8.54 17.97
C ILE A 62 8.82 -7.66 17.88
N PHE A 63 9.86 -7.97 18.64
CA PHE A 63 11.08 -7.15 18.75
C PHE A 63 11.80 -6.87 17.42
N ARG A 64 11.85 -7.85 16.51
CA ARG A 64 12.53 -7.69 15.21
C ARG A 64 11.83 -6.63 14.34
N ILE A 65 10.51 -6.68 14.27
CA ILE A 65 9.70 -5.72 13.50
C ILE A 65 9.83 -4.33 14.14
N ARG A 66 9.81 -4.23 15.48
CA ARG A 66 10.02 -2.96 16.18
C ARG A 66 11.36 -2.30 15.82
N ARG A 67 12.43 -3.08 15.67
CA ARG A 67 13.74 -2.57 15.25
C ARG A 67 13.68 -1.99 13.84
N ALA A 68 13.10 -2.72 12.90
CA ALA A 68 12.94 -2.26 11.53
C ALA A 68 12.10 -0.97 11.43
N VAL A 69 10.95 -0.91 12.13
CA VAL A 69 10.11 0.29 12.17
C VAL A 69 10.85 1.46 12.86
N ALA A 70 11.67 1.20 13.89
CA ALA A 70 12.45 2.23 14.54
C ALA A 70 13.47 2.86 13.58
N SER A 71 14.23 2.03 12.84
CA SER A 71 15.18 2.50 11.83
C SER A 71 14.49 3.37 10.79
N ASN A 72 13.35 2.92 10.25
CA ASN A 72 12.58 3.70 9.26
C ASN A 72 12.05 5.03 9.84
N LEU A 73 11.56 5.04 11.08
CA LEU A 73 11.08 6.26 11.73
C LEU A 73 12.22 7.23 12.06
N ASP A 74 13.40 6.72 12.41
CA ASP A 74 14.57 7.56 12.63
C ASP A 74 15.02 8.27 11.34
N ALA A 75 14.89 7.61 10.17
CA ALA A 75 15.14 8.26 8.88
C ALA A 75 14.11 9.35 8.54
N VAL A 76 12.83 9.12 8.89
CA VAL A 76 11.72 10.05 8.57
C VAL A 76 11.65 11.25 9.52
N LEU A 77 11.82 11.00 10.83
CA LEU A 77 11.57 11.98 11.91
C LEU A 77 12.84 12.47 12.60
N GLY A 78 13.98 11.93 12.22
CA GLY A 78 15.22 12.09 12.96
C GLY A 78 15.32 11.14 14.15
N PRO A 79 16.55 10.80 14.57
CA PRO A 79 16.80 9.90 15.68
C PRO A 79 16.28 10.47 17.00
N CYS A 80 15.76 9.60 17.86
CA CYS A 80 15.34 9.93 19.21
C CYS A 80 15.61 8.76 20.14
N GLY A 81 15.65 9.01 21.45
CA GLY A 81 15.92 7.99 22.47
C GLY A 81 14.76 7.73 23.41
N GLY A 82 14.95 6.70 24.25
CA GLY A 82 14.12 6.44 25.42
C GLY A 82 12.63 6.33 25.17
N LEU A 83 11.85 7.07 25.95
CA LEU A 83 10.39 7.03 25.95
C LEU A 83 9.79 7.53 24.63
N GLU A 84 10.35 8.57 24.03
CA GLU A 84 9.85 9.12 22.76
C GLU A 84 9.95 8.07 21.62
N ARG A 85 11.04 7.31 21.55
CA ARG A 85 11.17 6.22 20.60
C ARG A 85 10.09 5.16 20.79
N GLN A 86 9.83 4.75 22.04
CA GLN A 86 8.76 3.78 22.32
C GLN A 86 7.38 4.34 21.94
N ARG A 87 7.13 5.61 22.20
CA ARG A 87 5.89 6.30 21.86
C ARG A 87 5.67 6.36 20.34
N ARG A 88 6.70 6.74 19.55
CA ARG A 88 6.64 6.75 18.08
C ARG A 88 6.34 5.37 17.52
N LEU A 89 7.04 4.35 18.00
CA LEU A 89 6.81 2.97 17.64
C LEU A 89 5.37 2.53 17.95
N PHE A 90 4.93 2.72 19.19
CA PHE A 90 3.59 2.31 19.61
C PHE A 90 2.50 3.01 18.78
N ARG A 91 2.64 4.30 18.50
CA ARG A 91 1.71 5.04 17.62
C ARG A 91 1.62 4.41 16.23
N THR A 92 2.73 3.95 15.66
CA THR A 92 2.74 3.30 14.34
C THR A 92 2.00 1.95 14.38
N PHE A 93 2.27 1.10 15.37
CA PHE A 93 1.56 -0.16 15.53
C PHE A 93 0.07 0.03 15.79
N HIS A 94 -0.28 1.00 16.61
CA HIS A 94 -1.68 1.32 16.92
C HIS A 94 -2.43 1.89 15.70
N ALA A 95 -1.77 2.75 14.92
CA ALA A 95 -2.33 3.24 13.67
C ALA A 95 -2.55 2.11 12.67
N PHE A 96 -1.59 1.18 12.55
CA PHE A 96 -1.74 -0.01 11.71
C PHE A 96 -2.91 -0.90 12.16
N ALA A 97 -3.04 -1.17 13.46
CA ALA A 97 -4.12 -1.98 14.00
C ALA A 97 -5.51 -1.37 13.68
N TRP A 98 -5.64 -0.04 13.79
CA TRP A 98 -6.86 0.65 13.40
C TRP A 98 -7.14 0.56 11.88
N CYS A 99 -6.17 0.87 11.04
CA CYS A 99 -6.35 0.77 9.58
C CYS A 99 -6.71 -0.65 9.15
N LEU A 100 -6.06 -1.67 9.75
CA LEU A 100 -6.35 -3.06 9.48
C LEU A 100 -7.78 -3.45 9.91
N THR A 101 -8.21 -3.03 11.11
CA THR A 101 -9.56 -3.29 11.62
C THR A 101 -10.62 -2.63 10.74
N GLU A 102 -10.42 -1.36 10.38
CA GLU A 102 -11.37 -0.61 9.55
C GLU A 102 -11.43 -1.17 8.11
N ARG A 103 -10.31 -1.66 7.58
CA ARG A 103 -10.28 -2.39 6.31
C ARG A 103 -11.19 -3.61 6.33
N TYR A 104 -11.09 -4.45 7.37
CA TYR A 104 -11.95 -5.64 7.49
C TYR A 104 -13.39 -5.30 7.86
N GLU A 105 -13.61 -4.24 8.62
CA GLU A 105 -14.95 -3.72 8.85
C GLU A 105 -15.61 -3.32 7.54
N ARG A 106 -14.90 -2.63 6.65
CA ARG A 106 -15.40 -2.26 5.32
C ARG A 106 -15.76 -3.49 4.48
N LEU A 107 -14.93 -4.54 4.52
CA LEU A 107 -15.20 -5.79 3.82
C LEU A 107 -16.32 -6.64 4.45
N ALA A 108 -16.69 -6.37 5.71
CA ALA A 108 -17.65 -7.16 6.46
C ALA A 108 -19.00 -6.45 6.69
N THR A 109 -19.06 -5.13 6.51
CA THR A 109 -20.25 -4.32 6.80
C THR A 109 -20.40 -3.21 5.75
N ASP A 110 -21.64 -2.75 5.56
CA ASP A 110 -21.96 -1.64 4.65
C ASP A 110 -21.78 -0.26 5.30
N ARG A 111 -21.11 -0.19 6.44
CA ARG A 111 -20.90 1.09 7.15
C ARG A 111 -19.99 2.00 6.34
N PRO A 112 -20.46 3.21 5.97
CA PRO A 112 -19.67 4.13 5.15
C PRO A 112 -18.48 4.72 5.94
N PHE A 113 -17.46 5.12 5.20
CA PHE A 113 -16.41 5.99 5.69
C PHE A 113 -16.78 7.46 5.46
N ASP A 114 -16.41 8.32 6.39
CA ASP A 114 -16.39 9.76 6.20
C ASP A 114 -15.09 10.12 5.45
N VAL A 115 -15.24 10.57 4.20
CA VAL A 115 -14.10 10.78 3.30
C VAL A 115 -14.01 12.26 2.92
N VAL A 116 -12.91 12.87 3.30
CA VAL A 116 -12.53 14.22 2.85
C VAL A 116 -11.58 14.08 1.66
N ILE A 117 -11.90 14.75 0.56
CA ILE A 117 -11.07 14.76 -0.64
C ILE A 117 -10.18 16.00 -0.64
N GLU A 118 -8.87 15.79 -0.74
CA GLU A 118 -7.87 16.86 -0.89
C GLU A 118 -7.33 16.88 -2.33
N ALA A 119 -7.26 18.08 -2.90
CA ALA A 119 -6.75 18.31 -4.25
C ALA A 119 -7.50 17.54 -5.37
N LEU A 120 -8.83 17.48 -5.27
CA LEU A 120 -9.72 16.89 -6.28
C LEU A 120 -9.41 17.33 -7.74
N PRO A 121 -8.97 18.57 -8.06
CA PRO A 121 -8.62 18.94 -9.43
C PRO A 121 -7.58 18.05 -10.10
N HIS A 122 -6.63 17.45 -9.37
CA HIS A 122 -5.67 16.51 -9.95
C HIS A 122 -6.35 15.22 -10.42
N TRP A 123 -7.31 14.73 -9.64
CA TRP A 123 -8.14 13.60 -10.03
C TRP A 123 -8.99 13.92 -11.26
N THR A 124 -9.74 15.02 -11.21
CA THR A 124 -10.66 15.39 -12.30
C THR A 124 -9.94 15.65 -13.61
N ALA A 125 -8.74 16.23 -13.59
CA ALA A 125 -7.93 16.46 -14.77
C ALA A 125 -7.50 15.14 -15.44
N VAL A 126 -7.06 14.14 -14.65
CA VAL A 126 -6.59 12.87 -15.18
C VAL A 126 -7.77 11.96 -15.54
N ALA A 127 -8.72 11.79 -14.63
CA ALA A 127 -9.87 10.92 -14.84
C ALA A 127 -10.81 11.44 -15.94
N GLY A 128 -11.03 12.76 -16.00
CA GLY A 128 -11.87 13.39 -17.03
C GLY A 128 -11.26 13.40 -18.42
N SER A 129 -9.97 13.07 -18.58
CA SER A 129 -9.32 12.99 -19.91
C SER A 129 -9.80 11.79 -20.74
N GLY A 130 -10.48 10.83 -20.14
CA GLY A 130 -10.88 9.56 -20.78
C GLY A 130 -9.72 8.60 -21.03
N ARG A 131 -8.46 9.03 -20.87
CA ARG A 131 -7.27 8.18 -20.99
C ARG A 131 -7.12 7.26 -19.77
N GLY A 132 -6.49 6.10 -19.94
CA GLY A 132 -6.04 5.30 -18.82
C GLY A 132 -5.00 6.03 -17.98
N PHE A 133 -4.78 5.60 -16.76
CA PHE A 133 -3.69 6.08 -15.91
C PHE A 133 -3.29 5.05 -14.87
N VAL A 134 -2.04 5.15 -14.41
CA VAL A 134 -1.56 4.34 -13.29
C VAL A 134 -1.79 5.11 -12.01
N MET A 135 -2.67 4.61 -11.16
CA MET A 135 -2.85 5.12 -9.80
C MET A 135 -1.75 4.54 -8.91
N ILE A 136 -0.89 5.38 -8.37
CA ILE A 136 0.22 4.93 -7.54
C ILE A 136 0.03 5.36 -6.09
N SER A 137 0.24 4.43 -5.17
CA SER A 137 0.12 4.67 -3.74
C SER A 137 1.36 4.17 -2.99
N ALA A 138 1.36 4.34 -1.66
CA ALA A 138 2.31 3.76 -0.74
C ALA A 138 1.58 2.92 0.31
N HIS A 139 2.30 2.11 1.10
CA HIS A 139 1.73 1.41 2.25
C HIS A 139 1.41 2.40 3.39
N LEU A 140 0.63 3.41 3.08
CA LEU A 140 0.27 4.53 3.96
C LEU A 140 -1.23 4.53 4.24
N GLY A 141 -1.60 4.52 5.52
CA GLY A 141 -3.00 4.55 5.93
C GLY A 141 -3.82 3.39 5.37
N LEU A 142 -4.97 3.65 4.76
CA LEU A 142 -5.79 2.63 4.10
C LEU A 142 -5.45 2.56 2.61
N TYR A 143 -4.31 2.02 2.29
CA TYR A 143 -3.72 2.01 0.94
C TYR A 143 -4.48 1.15 -0.11
N GLU A 144 -5.51 0.40 0.29
CA GLU A 144 -6.42 -0.32 -0.61
C GLU A 144 -7.77 0.41 -0.73
N ALA A 145 -7.73 1.73 -0.81
CA ALA A 145 -8.89 2.60 -0.71
C ALA A 145 -9.64 2.82 -2.03
N GLY A 146 -9.70 1.82 -2.90
CA GLY A 146 -10.45 1.92 -4.15
C GLY A 146 -11.89 2.41 -3.97
N SER A 147 -12.57 1.95 -2.92
CA SER A 147 -13.93 2.37 -2.56
C SER A 147 -14.06 3.83 -2.12
N MET A 148 -12.96 4.52 -1.89
CA MET A 148 -12.94 5.93 -1.50
C MET A 148 -12.73 6.88 -2.67
N LEU A 149 -12.59 6.36 -3.90
CA LEU A 149 -12.46 7.20 -5.09
C LEU A 149 -13.76 7.97 -5.37
N PRO A 150 -13.67 9.18 -5.93
CA PRO A 150 -14.85 9.98 -6.27
C PRO A 150 -15.85 9.24 -7.16
N ALA A 151 -17.13 9.44 -6.88
CA ALA A 151 -18.22 8.71 -7.53
C ALA A 151 -18.32 8.92 -9.05
N THR A 152 -17.83 10.04 -9.55
CA THR A 152 -17.88 10.41 -10.97
C THR A 152 -17.19 9.43 -11.91
N GLU A 153 -16.20 8.69 -11.39
CA GLU A 153 -15.41 7.73 -12.17
C GLU A 153 -15.68 6.28 -11.76
N GLN A 154 -16.78 6.02 -11.07
CA GLN A 154 -17.11 4.68 -10.57
C GLN A 154 -17.42 3.66 -11.67
N SER A 155 -17.63 4.07 -12.91
CA SER A 155 -17.90 3.16 -14.04
C SER A 155 -16.64 2.53 -14.66
N ARG A 156 -15.45 3.13 -14.44
CA ARG A 156 -14.22 2.65 -15.09
C ARG A 156 -13.65 1.43 -14.35
N PRO A 157 -13.25 0.38 -15.06
CA PRO A 157 -12.56 -0.75 -14.44
C PRO A 157 -11.26 -0.32 -13.76
N VAL A 158 -11.02 -0.89 -12.56
CA VAL A 158 -9.82 -0.66 -11.77
C VAL A 158 -9.10 -1.98 -11.54
N HIS A 159 -7.90 -2.10 -12.05
CA HIS A 159 -7.03 -3.26 -11.90
C HIS A 159 -6.13 -3.07 -10.67
N LEU A 160 -6.44 -3.77 -9.58
CA LEU A 160 -5.66 -3.73 -8.35
C LEU A 160 -4.51 -4.74 -8.43
N VAL A 161 -3.29 -4.25 -8.50
CA VAL A 161 -2.09 -5.09 -8.54
C VAL A 161 -1.46 -5.17 -7.16
N ARG A 162 -1.35 -6.36 -6.59
CA ARG A 162 -0.80 -6.58 -5.25
C ARG A 162 0.09 -7.81 -5.17
N GLU A 163 0.91 -7.88 -4.13
CA GLU A 163 1.69 -9.09 -3.83
C GLU A 163 0.76 -10.26 -3.50
N PRO A 164 1.10 -11.50 -3.94
CA PRO A 164 0.33 -12.68 -3.59
C PRO A 164 0.41 -12.96 -2.08
N GLU A 165 -0.67 -13.48 -1.52
CA GLU A 165 -0.67 -13.97 -0.15
C GLU A 165 0.09 -15.30 -0.05
N ILE A 166 0.73 -15.55 1.08
CA ILE A 166 1.44 -16.81 1.33
C ILE A 166 0.45 -17.98 1.40
N ASP A 167 -0.75 -17.75 1.95
CA ASP A 167 -1.84 -18.74 2.03
C ASP A 167 -2.82 -18.52 0.88
N ALA A 168 -2.94 -19.49 -0.03
CA ALA A 168 -3.87 -19.44 -1.15
C ALA A 168 -5.34 -19.26 -0.71
N ARG A 169 -5.72 -19.77 0.47
CA ARG A 169 -7.08 -19.58 1.01
C ARG A 169 -7.30 -18.15 1.50
N ALA A 170 -6.26 -17.51 2.04
CA ALA A 170 -6.31 -16.09 2.39
C ALA A 170 -6.43 -15.23 1.12
N GLN A 171 -5.68 -15.57 0.09
CA GLN A 171 -5.75 -14.91 -1.22
C GLN A 171 -7.16 -14.98 -1.83
N GLU A 172 -7.77 -16.17 -1.85
CA GLU A 172 -9.12 -16.37 -2.34
C GLU A 172 -10.17 -15.62 -1.49
N PHE A 173 -10.00 -15.61 -0.17
CA PHE A 173 -10.87 -14.85 0.72
C PHE A 173 -10.86 -13.36 0.39
N ILE A 174 -9.67 -12.77 0.20
CA ILE A 174 -9.54 -11.35 -0.16
C ILE A 174 -10.15 -11.07 -1.53
N ARG A 175 -9.89 -11.92 -2.52
CA ARG A 175 -10.44 -11.78 -3.87
C ARG A 175 -11.96 -11.74 -3.85
N ARG A 176 -12.59 -12.66 -3.15
CA ARG A 176 -14.06 -12.71 -3.00
C ARG A 176 -14.61 -11.50 -2.24
N SER A 177 -13.92 -11.11 -1.16
CA SER A 177 -14.35 -9.97 -0.35
C SER A 177 -14.32 -8.66 -1.14
N VAL A 178 -13.28 -8.42 -1.93
CA VAL A 178 -13.19 -7.25 -2.80
C VAL A 178 -14.27 -7.29 -3.89
N ALA A 179 -14.48 -8.43 -4.55
CA ALA A 179 -15.51 -8.57 -5.56
C ALA A 179 -16.92 -8.32 -5.01
N THR A 180 -17.19 -8.71 -3.75
CA THR A 180 -18.48 -8.51 -3.10
C THR A 180 -18.72 -7.05 -2.72
N VAL A 181 -17.73 -6.36 -2.17
CA VAL A 181 -17.87 -4.99 -1.62
C VAL A 181 -17.69 -3.93 -2.69
N GLU A 182 -16.73 -4.11 -3.57
CA GLU A 182 -16.32 -3.13 -4.56
C GLU A 182 -17.02 -3.32 -5.93
N GLY A 183 -17.70 -4.45 -6.10
CA GLY A 183 -18.39 -4.81 -7.34
C GLY A 183 -17.47 -5.29 -8.46
N SER A 184 -18.05 -5.60 -9.61
CA SER A 184 -17.37 -6.19 -10.77
C SER A 184 -16.37 -5.26 -11.46
N ARG A 185 -16.33 -3.99 -11.10
CA ARG A 185 -15.38 -3.04 -11.69
C ARG A 185 -13.95 -3.18 -11.15
N TYR A 186 -13.76 -3.79 -9.95
CA TYR A 186 -12.44 -4.04 -9.39
C TYR A 186 -11.94 -5.43 -9.79
N ARG A 187 -10.88 -5.47 -10.58
CA ARG A 187 -10.19 -6.69 -11.02
C ARG A 187 -8.91 -6.83 -10.24
N MET A 188 -8.78 -7.91 -9.47
CA MET A 188 -7.60 -8.15 -8.65
C MET A 188 -6.59 -8.99 -9.39
N HIS A 189 -5.36 -8.47 -9.50
CA HIS A 189 -4.21 -9.15 -10.05
C HIS A 189 -3.18 -9.40 -8.95
N PHE A 190 -2.79 -10.65 -8.78
CA PHE A 190 -1.65 -10.98 -7.94
C PHE A 190 -0.40 -10.99 -8.79
N GLN A 191 0.60 -10.22 -8.36
CA GLN A 191 1.86 -10.10 -9.10
C GLN A 191 2.47 -11.47 -9.35
N SER A 192 2.77 -11.75 -10.60
CA SER A 192 3.44 -12.96 -11.06
C SER A 192 4.66 -12.61 -11.92
N ASP A 193 5.48 -13.60 -12.19
CA ASP A 193 6.59 -13.47 -13.16
C ASP A 193 6.14 -13.74 -14.60
N ASP A 194 4.82 -13.91 -14.82
CA ASP A 194 4.23 -14.12 -16.14
C ASP A 194 4.22 -12.80 -16.94
N PRO A 195 4.93 -12.74 -18.07
CA PRO A 195 4.94 -11.55 -18.94
C PRO A 195 3.56 -11.16 -19.47
N LEU A 196 2.64 -12.11 -19.59
CA LEU A 196 1.28 -11.87 -20.09
C LEU A 196 0.49 -10.94 -19.15
N GLN A 197 0.76 -10.99 -17.84
CA GLN A 197 0.14 -10.07 -16.90
C GLN A 197 0.49 -8.59 -17.19
N GLY A 198 1.74 -8.33 -17.57
CA GLY A 198 2.17 -6.98 -17.97
C GLY A 198 1.46 -6.51 -19.24
N LEU A 199 1.24 -7.40 -20.20
CA LEU A 199 0.50 -7.09 -21.43
C LEU A 199 -0.99 -6.85 -21.16
N GLU A 200 -1.62 -7.63 -20.30
CA GLU A 200 -3.02 -7.42 -19.89
C GLU A 200 -3.22 -6.03 -19.25
N LEU A 201 -2.33 -5.64 -18.33
CA LEU A 201 -2.40 -4.32 -17.69
C LEU A 201 -2.11 -3.17 -18.68
N LEU A 202 -1.20 -3.38 -19.61
CA LEU A 202 -0.92 -2.42 -20.68
C LEU A 202 -2.15 -2.19 -21.57
N GLU A 203 -2.82 -3.27 -21.95
CA GLU A 203 -4.03 -3.24 -22.75
C GLU A 203 -5.19 -2.54 -22.02
N ALA A 204 -5.37 -2.83 -20.73
CA ALA A 204 -6.34 -2.15 -19.87
C ALA A 204 -6.11 -0.62 -19.88
N LEU A 205 -4.86 -0.17 -19.71
CA LEU A 205 -4.54 1.26 -19.76
C LEU A 205 -4.84 1.89 -21.14
N ARG A 206 -4.58 1.18 -22.23
CA ARG A 206 -4.89 1.64 -23.60
C ARG A 206 -6.38 1.77 -23.85
N HIS A 207 -7.20 0.93 -23.20
CA HIS A 207 -8.66 1.03 -23.23
C HIS A 207 -9.24 2.07 -22.25
N GLY A 208 -8.38 2.89 -21.63
CA GLY A 208 -8.84 3.93 -20.73
C GLY A 208 -9.13 3.45 -19.31
N GLU A 209 -8.75 2.22 -18.94
CA GLU A 209 -8.97 1.66 -17.60
C GLU A 209 -7.88 2.14 -16.61
N ILE A 210 -8.07 1.89 -15.32
CA ILE A 210 -7.19 2.35 -14.24
C ILE A 210 -6.39 1.16 -13.73
N VAL A 211 -5.07 1.31 -13.58
CA VAL A 211 -4.22 0.32 -12.93
C VAL A 211 -3.70 0.89 -11.61
N ALA A 212 -4.04 0.27 -10.48
CA ALA A 212 -3.62 0.69 -9.16
C ALA A 212 -2.47 -0.18 -8.63
N MET A 213 -1.37 0.48 -8.27
CA MET A 213 -0.14 -0.16 -7.81
C MET A 213 0.46 0.58 -6.62
N GLN A 214 1.34 -0.09 -5.87
CA GLN A 214 2.13 0.53 -4.81
C GLN A 214 3.55 0.81 -5.32
N GLY A 215 4.12 1.95 -4.90
CA GLY A 215 5.39 2.46 -5.40
C GLY A 215 6.46 2.69 -4.34
N ASP A 216 6.23 2.34 -3.08
CA ASP A 216 7.13 2.66 -1.96
C ASP A 216 8.08 1.54 -1.57
N ARG A 217 7.91 0.32 -2.10
CA ARG A 217 8.83 -0.80 -1.87
C ARG A 217 8.85 -1.77 -3.05
N PRO A 218 10.03 -2.26 -3.46
CA PRO A 218 10.15 -3.25 -4.52
C PRO A 218 9.80 -4.64 -4.01
N ARG A 219 9.28 -5.47 -4.91
CA ARG A 219 9.24 -6.93 -4.75
C ARG A 219 10.63 -7.52 -4.94
N ALA A 220 10.90 -8.69 -4.34
CA ALA A 220 12.10 -9.46 -4.65
C ALA A 220 12.20 -9.72 -6.16
N ARG A 221 13.40 -9.53 -6.73
CA ARG A 221 13.71 -9.67 -8.16
C ARG A 221 13.01 -8.70 -9.11
N SER A 222 12.27 -7.70 -8.61
CA SER A 222 11.73 -6.66 -9.49
C SER A 222 12.80 -5.65 -9.87
N ARG A 223 12.68 -5.07 -11.07
CA ARG A 223 13.53 -3.96 -11.49
C ARG A 223 13.28 -2.74 -10.59
N THR A 224 14.35 -2.12 -10.14
CA THR A 224 14.30 -0.96 -9.25
C THR A 224 15.07 0.23 -9.84
N VAL A 225 14.69 1.39 -9.35
CA VAL A 225 15.41 2.66 -9.57
C VAL A 225 15.78 3.22 -8.20
N GLU A 226 17.00 3.68 -8.06
CA GLU A 226 17.43 4.39 -6.87
C GLU A 226 16.93 5.83 -6.89
N ALA A 227 16.28 6.24 -5.78
CA ALA A 227 15.83 7.60 -5.54
C ALA A 227 16.22 8.02 -4.12
N SER A 228 16.42 9.32 -3.91
CA SER A 228 16.60 9.87 -2.56
C SER A 228 15.22 10.03 -1.90
N VAL A 229 15.04 9.40 -0.74
CA VAL A 229 13.83 9.50 0.08
C VAL A 229 14.25 9.81 1.50
N PHE A 230 13.75 10.91 2.07
CA PHE A 230 14.20 11.49 3.35
C PHE A 230 15.71 11.76 3.43
N GLY A 231 16.34 12.03 2.29
CA GLY A 231 17.80 12.26 2.21
C GLY A 231 18.65 11.00 2.16
N HIS A 232 18.02 9.80 2.13
CA HIS A 232 18.71 8.52 2.04
C HIS A 232 18.41 7.81 0.70
N PRO A 233 19.37 7.08 0.12
CA PRO A 233 19.11 6.29 -1.09
C PRO A 233 18.11 5.16 -0.78
N LEU A 234 17.12 5.00 -1.63
CA LEU A 234 16.12 3.94 -1.53
C LEU A 234 15.85 3.35 -2.91
N SER A 235 15.92 2.03 -3.02
CA SER A 235 15.50 1.33 -4.23
C SER A 235 13.97 1.25 -4.29
N LEU A 236 13.39 1.83 -5.34
CA LEU A 236 11.94 1.87 -5.57
C LEU A 236 11.55 1.06 -6.81
N PRO A 237 10.32 0.50 -6.89
CA PRO A 237 9.90 -0.30 -8.04
C PRO A 237 9.81 0.54 -9.31
N ALA A 238 10.45 0.07 -10.38
CA ALA A 238 10.36 0.68 -11.71
C ALA A 238 9.05 0.32 -12.46
N GLY A 239 8.35 -0.74 -12.03
CA GLY A 239 7.20 -1.31 -12.74
C GLY A 239 6.08 -0.32 -13.05
N PRO A 240 5.58 0.46 -12.09
CA PRO A 240 4.52 1.44 -12.35
C PRO A 240 4.90 2.47 -13.43
N ALA A 241 6.10 3.03 -13.34
CA ALA A 241 6.60 4.01 -14.33
C ALA A 241 6.86 3.38 -15.70
N ALA A 242 7.38 2.14 -15.72
CA ALA A 242 7.60 1.41 -16.96
C ALA A 242 6.27 1.10 -17.68
N LEU A 243 5.24 0.71 -16.93
CA LEU A 243 3.91 0.45 -17.46
C LEU A 243 3.26 1.74 -17.98
N ALA A 244 3.30 2.82 -17.21
CA ALA A 244 2.78 4.13 -17.59
C ALA A 244 3.45 4.65 -18.87
N ARG A 245 4.80 4.56 -18.96
CA ARG A 245 5.54 4.91 -20.17
C ARG A 245 5.11 4.10 -21.38
N ALA A 246 5.00 2.77 -21.23
CA ALA A 246 4.63 1.88 -22.33
C ALA A 246 3.20 2.13 -22.84
N ALA A 247 2.30 2.54 -21.96
CA ALA A 247 0.92 2.91 -22.33
C ALA A 247 0.79 4.38 -22.79
N GLY A 248 1.79 5.21 -22.56
CA GLY A 248 1.73 6.66 -22.84
C GLY A 248 0.75 7.39 -21.94
N VAL A 249 0.64 6.98 -20.66
CA VAL A 249 -0.32 7.53 -19.69
C VAL A 249 0.39 8.09 -18.46
N PRO A 250 -0.23 9.00 -17.67
CA PRO A 250 0.37 9.53 -16.47
C PRO A 250 0.31 8.54 -15.28
N LEU A 251 1.16 8.80 -14.28
CA LEU A 251 1.03 8.30 -12.93
C LEU A 251 0.25 9.32 -12.09
N LEU A 252 -0.76 8.88 -11.35
CA LEU A 252 -1.50 9.71 -10.40
C LEU A 252 -1.23 9.21 -8.98
N PRO A 253 -0.44 9.93 -8.16
CA PRO A 253 -0.22 9.54 -6.78
C PRO A 253 -1.46 9.84 -5.92
N VAL A 254 -1.93 8.80 -5.19
CA VAL A 254 -3.16 8.83 -4.38
C VAL A 254 -2.92 8.15 -3.04
N PHE A 255 -3.30 8.80 -1.95
CA PHE A 255 -3.08 8.30 -0.60
C PHE A 255 -4.34 8.46 0.25
N ALA A 256 -4.65 7.48 1.10
CA ALA A 256 -5.77 7.55 2.04
C ALA A 256 -5.25 7.58 3.48
N VAL A 257 -5.15 8.77 4.05
CA VAL A 257 -4.67 9.02 5.40
C VAL A 257 -5.83 8.94 6.39
N ARG A 258 -5.66 8.16 7.44
CA ARG A 258 -6.64 8.04 8.52
C ARG A 258 -6.59 9.27 9.44
N GLU A 259 -7.71 9.92 9.65
CA GLU A 259 -7.85 11.07 10.57
C GLU A 259 -8.60 10.75 11.87
N GLY A 260 -9.35 9.65 11.87
CA GLY A 260 -10.13 9.22 13.02
C GLY A 260 -10.87 7.93 12.76
N ARG A 261 -11.79 7.56 13.63
CA ARG A 261 -12.64 6.39 13.47
C ARG A 261 -13.48 6.52 12.20
N ARG A 262 -13.25 5.65 11.21
CA ARG A 262 -13.89 5.68 9.88
C ARG A 262 -13.78 7.03 9.15
N ARG A 263 -12.84 7.88 9.54
CA ARG A 263 -12.57 9.15 8.86
C ARG A 263 -11.24 9.10 8.15
N TYR A 264 -11.29 9.39 6.86
CA TYR A 264 -10.12 9.35 5.97
C TYR A 264 -10.02 10.61 5.12
N ARG A 265 -8.81 11.04 4.89
CA ARG A 265 -8.48 12.04 3.89
C ARG A 265 -7.84 11.36 2.69
N VAL A 266 -8.50 11.41 1.54
CA VAL A 266 -7.93 10.98 0.27
C VAL A 266 -7.21 12.16 -0.35
N VAL A 267 -5.91 12.04 -0.50
CA VAL A 267 -5.01 13.08 -1.01
C VAL A 267 -4.58 12.72 -2.43
N PHE A 268 -4.99 13.51 -3.39
CA PHE A 268 -4.46 13.46 -4.74
C PHE A 268 -3.25 14.37 -4.85
N ARG A 269 -2.19 13.90 -5.52
CA ARG A 269 -1.00 14.71 -5.78
C ARG A 269 -0.94 15.06 -7.27
N PRO A 270 -0.14 16.05 -7.68
CA PRO A 270 0.05 16.35 -9.09
C PRO A 270 0.37 15.08 -9.90
N PRO A 271 -0.27 14.89 -11.07
CA PRO A 271 0.08 13.77 -11.92
C PRO A 271 1.52 13.88 -12.42
N VAL A 272 2.18 12.73 -12.53
CA VAL A 272 3.53 12.63 -13.08
C VAL A 272 3.43 12.14 -14.51
N GLU A 273 3.75 13.02 -15.44
CA GLU A 273 3.85 12.68 -16.87
C GLU A 273 5.17 11.94 -17.11
N VAL A 274 5.08 10.76 -17.73
CA VAL A 274 6.27 9.98 -18.03
C VAL A 274 6.82 10.38 -19.39
N ALA A 275 8.05 10.87 -19.43
CA ALA A 275 8.70 11.21 -20.69
C ALA A 275 8.81 9.97 -21.60
N ILE A 276 8.71 10.20 -22.91
CA ILE A 276 8.87 9.17 -23.94
C ILE A 276 9.97 9.67 -24.89
N THR A 277 11.21 9.54 -24.43
CA THR A 277 12.40 9.87 -25.22
C THR A 277 13.06 8.61 -25.81
N GLY A 278 14.22 8.78 -26.44
CA GLY A 278 15.06 7.65 -26.87
C GLY A 278 15.70 6.88 -25.72
N ASP A 279 15.83 7.48 -24.54
CA ASP A 279 16.39 6.83 -23.33
C ASP A 279 15.28 6.38 -22.37
N ARG A 280 14.84 5.14 -22.59
CA ARG A 280 13.79 4.50 -21.77
C ARG A 280 14.14 4.47 -20.29
N ASP A 281 15.38 4.26 -19.95
CA ASP A 281 15.80 4.06 -18.58
C ASP A 281 15.87 5.40 -17.82
N ALA A 282 16.30 6.45 -18.48
CA ALA A 282 16.24 7.81 -17.95
C ALA A 282 14.81 8.28 -17.75
N ASP A 283 13.90 8.01 -18.70
CA ASP A 283 12.47 8.36 -18.61
C ASP A 283 11.81 7.71 -17.38
N ILE A 284 12.01 6.40 -17.21
CA ILE A 284 11.48 5.64 -16.06
C ILE A 284 12.08 6.17 -14.76
N ALA A 285 13.38 6.39 -14.73
CA ALA A 285 14.06 6.88 -13.53
C ALA A 285 13.58 8.28 -13.13
N GLY A 286 13.32 9.16 -14.08
CA GLY A 286 12.74 10.48 -13.85
C GLY A 286 11.38 10.39 -13.17
N ALA A 287 10.47 9.60 -13.73
CA ALA A 287 9.13 9.39 -13.19
C ALA A 287 9.13 8.75 -11.79
N VAL A 288 10.03 7.77 -11.55
CA VAL A 288 10.17 7.16 -10.22
C VAL A 288 10.64 8.18 -9.18
N ARG A 289 11.62 9.02 -9.50
CA ARG A 289 12.13 10.06 -8.57
C ARG A 289 11.06 11.11 -8.25
N GLU A 290 10.32 11.55 -9.25
CA GLU A 290 9.21 12.50 -9.06
C GLU A 290 8.11 11.89 -8.20
N THR A 291 7.72 10.66 -8.47
CA THR A 291 6.75 9.91 -7.66
C THR A 291 7.25 9.73 -6.21
N ALA A 292 8.54 9.44 -6.03
CA ALA A 292 9.17 9.31 -4.71
C ALA A 292 9.03 10.59 -3.87
N ALA A 293 9.26 11.75 -4.48
CA ALA A 293 9.09 13.05 -3.81
C ALA A 293 7.62 13.29 -3.39
N GLN A 294 6.65 12.87 -4.21
CA GLN A 294 5.24 12.96 -3.87
C GLN A 294 4.89 12.03 -2.70
N ILE A 295 5.37 10.78 -2.71
CA ILE A 295 5.21 9.81 -1.61
C ILE A 295 5.83 10.38 -0.32
N GLU A 296 7.07 10.85 -0.37
CA GLU A 296 7.76 11.45 0.78
C GLU A 296 6.95 12.59 1.39
N SER A 297 6.40 13.49 0.57
CA SER A 297 5.64 14.64 1.03
C SER A 297 4.42 14.25 1.87
N VAL A 298 3.75 13.15 1.54
CA VAL A 298 2.57 12.68 2.29
C VAL A 298 2.98 11.86 3.51
N ILE A 299 4.05 11.07 3.44
CA ILE A 299 4.61 10.37 4.60
C ILE A 299 5.02 11.38 5.69
N ARG A 300 5.65 12.51 5.34
CA ARG A 300 6.01 13.57 6.29
C ARG A 300 4.80 14.10 7.08
N ARG A 301 3.62 14.14 6.47
CA ARG A 301 2.37 14.57 7.12
C ARG A 301 1.78 13.51 8.04
N ALA A 302 1.99 12.22 7.75
CA ALA A 302 1.44 11.10 8.50
C ALA A 302 2.47 9.97 8.73
N PRO A 303 3.63 10.25 9.37
CA PRO A 303 4.75 9.31 9.42
C PRO A 303 4.43 8.02 10.17
N HIS A 304 3.52 8.07 11.16
CA HIS A 304 3.08 6.89 11.91
C HIS A 304 2.07 6.02 11.15
N GLN A 305 1.69 6.40 9.94
CA GLN A 305 0.80 5.61 9.11
C GLN A 305 1.50 4.98 7.90
N TRP A 306 2.81 5.11 7.79
CA TRP A 306 3.60 4.41 6.80
C TRP A 306 4.00 3.02 7.30
N PHE A 307 3.31 1.99 6.79
CA PHE A 307 3.36 0.63 7.33
C PHE A 307 4.41 -0.24 6.62
N VAL A 308 5.68 0.14 6.76
CA VAL A 308 6.81 -0.65 6.26
C VAL A 308 7.49 -1.35 7.44
N PHE A 309 7.23 -2.64 7.55
CA PHE A 309 7.68 -3.49 8.67
C PHE A 309 9.00 -4.24 8.40
N ARG A 310 9.69 -3.87 7.34
CA ARG A 310 11.08 -4.27 7.04
C ARG A 310 11.99 -3.05 7.10
N GLU A 311 13.24 -3.28 7.42
CA GLU A 311 14.26 -2.22 7.40
C GLU A 311 14.54 -1.79 5.95
N LEU A 312 14.39 -0.51 5.67
CA LEU A 312 14.64 0.05 4.35
C LEU A 312 16.06 0.55 4.21
N TRP A 313 16.66 1.02 5.29
CA TRP A 313 18.02 1.55 5.37
C TRP A 313 18.77 0.77 6.45
N PRO A 314 19.36 -0.40 6.11
CA PRO A 314 20.20 -1.13 7.04
C PRO A 314 21.45 -0.30 7.35
N ALA A 315 21.85 -0.31 8.65
CA ALA A 315 23.02 0.40 9.15
C ALA A 315 24.32 -0.18 8.59
#